data_e2600c5053a18bea553afcee1e2939aa
#
_entry.id   e2600c5053a18bea553afcee1e2939aa
#
_cell.length_a   1.000
_cell.length_b   1.000
_cell.length_c   1.000
_cell.angle_alpha   90.00
_cell.angle_beta   90.00
_cell.angle_gamma   90.00
#
_symmetry.space_group_name_H-M   'P 1'
#
loop_
_entity.id
_entity.type
_entity.pdbx_description
1 polymer ?
#
loop_
_entity_poly.entity_id
_entity_poly.type
_entity_poly.pdbx_seq_one_letter_code
_entity_poly.pdbx_strand_id
1 'polypeptide(L)'
;MILSMTGFGHSVIDTESGQLSATIRSVNSRYLDIKIRGLHIEPKVEQNIRQLISENIIRGSVQVFFEIGKSSTLNNSYSFNKDRFEAIDKTIKMISQNYSYTINPGDFIHSSDLLLDNRSDDLNSDDIIKITNEAILQLNEMRRLEGDKIYKDLSSRLNNLKKIVKNIEKLNDSFADDRKEKLHNRLQKLLGDHEVDESRLIQEVAILAERADVTEEIVRLKSHYDQLDNLLDN
;
A
#
# COMPACT_ATOMS: atom_id res chain seq x y z
N MET A 1 1.51 3.33 -16.73
CA MET A 1 1.90 4.26 -15.64
C MET A 1 1.88 3.51 -14.31
N ILE A 2 2.96 3.47 -13.56
CA ILE A 2 3.04 2.74 -12.27
C ILE A 2 2.39 3.57 -11.17
N LEU A 3 1.45 2.95 -10.43
CA LEU A 3 0.84 3.52 -9.24
C LEU A 3 1.28 2.74 -8.01
N SER A 4 1.66 3.45 -6.94
CA SER A 4 1.86 2.79 -5.65
C SER A 4 0.56 2.22 -5.10
N MET A 5 0.65 1.13 -4.34
CA MET A 5 -0.50 0.58 -3.60
C MET A 5 -0.72 1.26 -2.26
N THR A 6 0.29 1.98 -1.76
CA THR A 6 0.20 2.75 -0.52
C THR A 6 -0.14 4.20 -0.84
N GLY A 7 -0.92 4.81 0.02
CA GLY A 7 -1.28 6.21 -0.12
C GLY A 7 -2.14 6.71 1.01
N PHE A 8 -2.26 8.02 1.09
CA PHE A 8 -3.03 8.74 2.08
C PHE A 8 -3.71 9.93 1.42
N GLY A 9 -4.97 10.15 1.78
CA GLY A 9 -5.73 11.33 1.41
C GLY A 9 -6.52 11.83 2.60
N HIS A 10 -6.60 13.13 2.77
CA HIS A 10 -7.34 13.79 3.85
C HIS A 10 -8.01 15.02 3.32
N SER A 11 -9.33 15.11 3.48
CA SER A 11 -10.09 16.27 3.09
C SER A 11 -10.95 16.75 4.25
N VAL A 12 -11.26 18.04 4.25
CA VAL A 12 -12.05 18.71 5.29
C VAL A 12 -13.00 19.67 4.61
N ILE A 13 -14.27 19.64 4.99
CA ILE A 13 -15.28 20.61 4.56
C ILE A 13 -16.02 21.15 5.77
N ASP A 14 -16.43 22.40 5.71
CA ASP A 14 -17.30 23.01 6.70
C ASP A 14 -18.76 22.70 6.32
N THR A 15 -19.51 22.11 7.26
CA THR A 15 -20.94 21.81 7.13
C THR A 15 -21.73 22.56 8.20
N GLU A 16 -23.05 22.58 8.07
CA GLU A 16 -23.92 23.18 9.09
C GLU A 16 -23.77 22.53 10.47
N SER A 17 -23.45 21.20 10.49
CA SER A 17 -23.25 20.42 11.70
C SER A 17 -21.84 20.49 12.28
N GLY A 18 -20.92 21.20 11.63
CA GLY A 18 -19.52 21.33 12.02
C GLY A 18 -18.55 21.00 10.90
N GLN A 19 -17.27 20.88 11.24
CA GLN A 19 -16.23 20.56 10.27
C GLN A 19 -16.17 19.04 10.06
N LEU A 20 -16.61 18.59 8.89
CA LEU A 20 -16.52 17.18 8.49
C LEU A 20 -15.15 16.91 7.87
N SER A 21 -14.46 15.88 8.37
CA SER A 21 -13.21 15.39 7.80
C SER A 21 -13.34 13.97 7.31
N ALA A 22 -12.66 13.65 6.20
CA ALA A 22 -12.50 12.30 5.69
C ALA A 22 -11.03 11.99 5.50
N THR A 23 -10.59 10.89 6.10
CA THR A 23 -9.24 10.37 5.96
C THR A 23 -9.30 9.02 5.26
N ILE A 24 -8.59 8.88 4.14
CA ILE A 24 -8.50 7.62 3.39
C ILE A 24 -7.05 7.16 3.40
N ARG A 25 -6.84 5.90 3.78
CA ARG A 25 -5.53 5.25 3.74
C ARG A 25 -5.63 3.95 2.95
N SER A 26 -4.71 3.75 2.02
CA SER A 26 -4.55 2.51 1.26
C SER A 26 -3.23 1.84 1.64
N VAL A 27 -3.27 0.52 1.84
CA VAL A 27 -2.08 -0.32 2.05
C VAL A 27 -2.13 -1.52 1.11
N ASN A 28 -0.96 -2.10 0.85
CA ASN A 28 -0.84 -3.25 -0.05
C ASN A 28 -1.66 -4.44 0.47
N SER A 29 -2.56 -4.95 -0.38
CA SER A 29 -3.30 -6.19 -0.16
C SER A 29 -3.61 -6.87 -1.49
N ARG A 30 -3.76 -8.19 -1.48
CA ARG A 30 -4.06 -8.99 -2.67
C ARG A 30 -5.44 -8.68 -3.26
N TYR A 31 -6.42 -8.43 -2.38
CA TYR A 31 -7.80 -8.12 -2.74
C TYR A 31 -8.18 -6.73 -2.27
N LEU A 32 -9.20 -6.15 -2.88
CA LEU A 32 -9.79 -4.91 -2.39
C LEU A 32 -10.63 -5.20 -1.14
N ASP A 33 -10.22 -4.62 -0.01
CA ASP A 33 -10.95 -4.65 1.26
C ASP A 33 -11.20 -3.22 1.71
N ILE A 34 -12.47 -2.85 1.90
CA ILE A 34 -12.86 -1.48 2.23
C ILE A 34 -13.49 -1.47 3.63
N LYS A 35 -12.88 -0.71 4.54
CA LYS A 35 -13.36 -0.51 5.91
C LYS A 35 -13.72 0.95 6.13
N ILE A 36 -14.98 1.21 6.45
CA ILE A 36 -15.49 2.56 6.75
C ILE A 36 -15.73 2.63 8.25
N ARG A 37 -15.28 3.71 8.89
CA ARG A 37 -15.35 3.91 10.34
C ARG A 37 -15.59 5.40 10.66
N GLY A 38 -15.99 5.65 11.91
CA GLY A 38 -16.08 6.98 12.52
C GLY A 38 -17.51 7.44 12.71
N LEU A 39 -18.27 7.61 11.66
CA LEU A 39 -19.66 8.04 11.71
C LEU A 39 -20.64 6.91 11.43
N HIS A 40 -21.84 7.05 11.95
CA HIS A 40 -22.97 6.23 11.48
C HIS A 40 -23.43 6.80 10.15
N ILE A 41 -23.29 6.01 9.08
CA ILE A 41 -23.62 6.40 7.71
C ILE A 41 -24.76 5.52 7.22
N GLU A 42 -25.72 6.10 6.53
CA GLU A 42 -26.81 5.34 5.92
C GLU A 42 -26.26 4.27 4.95
N PRO A 43 -26.86 3.06 4.94
CA PRO A 43 -26.40 1.94 4.09
C PRO A 43 -26.27 2.30 2.60
N LYS A 44 -27.16 3.17 2.11
CA LYS A 44 -27.15 3.63 0.71
C LYS A 44 -25.92 4.51 0.42
N VAL A 45 -25.58 5.41 1.33
CA VAL A 45 -24.40 6.29 1.20
C VAL A 45 -23.12 5.47 1.35
N GLU A 46 -23.08 4.52 2.29
CA GLU A 46 -21.97 3.59 2.42
C GLU A 46 -21.72 2.80 1.13
N GLN A 47 -22.77 2.31 0.48
CA GLN A 47 -22.66 1.60 -0.79
C GLN A 47 -22.08 2.51 -1.89
N ASN A 48 -22.51 3.78 -1.98
CA ASN A 48 -21.97 4.75 -2.92
C ASN A 48 -20.47 5.00 -2.67
N ILE A 49 -20.07 5.14 -1.41
CA ILE A 49 -18.64 5.31 -1.05
C ILE A 49 -17.83 4.08 -1.48
N ARG A 50 -18.33 2.87 -1.22
CA ARG A 50 -17.68 1.62 -1.65
C ARG A 50 -17.52 1.54 -3.16
N GLN A 51 -18.55 1.95 -3.90
CA GLN A 51 -18.51 2.02 -5.36
C GLN A 51 -17.44 3.02 -5.84
N LEU A 52 -17.45 4.26 -5.32
CA LEU A 52 -16.46 5.28 -5.66
C LEU A 52 -15.02 4.80 -5.41
N ILE A 53 -14.78 4.11 -4.30
CA ILE A 53 -13.46 3.55 -3.99
C ILE A 53 -13.09 2.45 -4.98
N SER A 54 -14.03 1.54 -5.31
CA SER A 54 -13.78 0.42 -6.23
C SER A 54 -13.53 0.86 -7.66
N GLU A 55 -14.10 1.98 -8.09
CA GLU A 55 -13.83 2.60 -9.41
C GLU A 55 -12.41 3.20 -9.49
N ASN A 56 -11.86 3.64 -8.36
CA ASN A 56 -10.56 4.30 -8.29
C ASN A 56 -9.40 3.38 -7.83
N ILE A 57 -9.72 2.28 -7.15
CA ILE A 57 -8.73 1.38 -6.54
C ILE A 57 -9.07 -0.06 -6.86
N ILE A 58 -8.24 -0.71 -7.68
CA ILE A 58 -8.48 -2.09 -8.13
C ILE A 58 -8.19 -3.12 -7.04
N ARG A 59 -7.16 -2.88 -6.21
CA ARG A 59 -6.74 -3.77 -5.13
C ARG A 59 -6.07 -3.00 -3.99
N GLY A 60 -6.08 -3.57 -2.78
CA GLY A 60 -5.51 -2.95 -1.58
C GLY A 60 -6.49 -3.01 -0.40
N SER A 61 -6.01 -2.85 0.82
CA SER A 61 -6.88 -2.61 1.97
C SER A 61 -7.03 -1.11 2.18
N VAL A 62 -8.25 -0.62 2.01
CA VAL A 62 -8.61 0.80 2.09
C VAL A 62 -9.39 1.04 3.36
N GLN A 63 -8.89 1.94 4.20
CA GLN A 63 -9.57 2.39 5.40
C GLN A 63 -10.03 3.83 5.22
N VAL A 64 -11.31 4.06 5.41
CA VAL A 64 -11.93 5.39 5.41
C VAL A 64 -12.36 5.71 6.82
N PHE A 65 -11.95 6.83 7.32
CA PHE A 65 -12.33 7.33 8.64
C PHE A 65 -12.95 8.72 8.50
N PHE A 66 -14.19 8.84 8.99
CA PHE A 66 -14.90 10.11 9.04
C PHE A 66 -14.94 10.64 10.46
N GLU A 67 -14.74 11.93 10.61
CA GLU A 67 -14.80 12.63 11.89
C GLU A 67 -15.49 13.98 11.74
N ILE A 68 -16.32 14.33 12.72
CA ILE A 68 -16.90 15.67 12.82
C ILE A 68 -16.13 16.41 13.90
N GLY A 69 -15.43 17.46 13.51
CA GLY A 69 -14.78 18.39 14.42
C GLY A 69 -15.80 19.22 15.20
N LYS A 70 -15.39 19.73 16.35
CA LYS A 70 -16.22 20.65 17.13
C LYS A 70 -16.44 21.94 16.32
N SER A 71 -17.69 22.26 16.01
CA SER A 71 -18.04 23.60 15.54
C SER A 71 -17.70 24.60 16.63
N SER A 72 -17.06 25.70 16.26
CA SER A 72 -16.82 26.85 17.16
C SER A 72 -18.11 27.57 17.59
N THR A 73 -19.23 27.24 16.96
CA THR A 73 -20.57 27.72 17.34
C THR A 73 -21.18 26.71 18.31
N LEU A 74 -21.09 26.99 19.58
CA LEU A 74 -21.58 26.25 20.76
C LEU A 74 -23.12 26.13 20.82
N ASN A 75 -23.84 26.00 19.73
CA ASN A 75 -25.29 25.88 19.75
C ASN A 75 -25.73 24.44 19.52
N ASN A 76 -26.14 23.78 20.62
CA ASN A 76 -27.04 22.61 20.69
C ASN A 76 -26.65 21.31 19.98
N SER A 77 -25.40 20.89 20.05
CA SER A 77 -24.99 19.58 19.56
C SER A 77 -25.44 18.40 20.45
N TYR A 78 -25.92 18.68 21.63
CA TYR A 78 -26.45 17.66 22.56
C TYR A 78 -27.89 17.99 22.95
N SER A 79 -28.78 17.01 22.80
CA SER A 79 -30.14 17.07 23.33
C SER A 79 -30.29 16.11 24.51
N PHE A 80 -31.21 16.44 25.42
CA PHE A 80 -31.55 15.58 26.54
C PHE A 80 -32.35 14.37 26.06
N ASN A 81 -31.85 13.16 26.32
CA ASN A 81 -32.52 11.91 25.99
C ASN A 81 -33.61 11.60 27.02
N LYS A 82 -34.76 12.22 26.81
CA LYS A 82 -35.93 12.08 27.72
C LYS A 82 -36.42 10.64 27.86
N ASP A 83 -36.48 9.92 26.74
CA ASP A 83 -37.01 8.54 26.72
C ASP A 83 -36.12 7.60 27.52
N ARG A 84 -34.81 7.75 27.39
CA ARG A 84 -33.85 6.94 28.13
C ARG A 84 -33.83 7.31 29.62
N PHE A 85 -33.96 8.58 29.94
CA PHE A 85 -34.09 9.03 31.34
C PHE A 85 -35.33 8.47 31.99
N GLU A 86 -36.51 8.55 31.31
CA GLU A 86 -37.78 8.02 31.83
C GLU A 86 -37.74 6.48 32.01
N ALA A 87 -37.06 5.77 31.08
CA ALA A 87 -36.86 4.32 31.24
C ALA A 87 -35.99 3.98 32.45
N ILE A 88 -34.89 4.70 32.69
CA ILE A 88 -34.01 4.52 33.83
C ILE A 88 -34.76 4.85 35.14
N ASP A 89 -35.44 5.98 35.20
CA ASP A 89 -36.26 6.42 36.37
C ASP A 89 -37.33 5.39 36.74
N LYS A 90 -38.05 4.90 35.75
CA LYS A 90 -39.08 3.82 35.93
C LYS A 90 -38.43 2.55 36.49
N THR A 91 -37.28 2.16 36.01
CA THR A 91 -36.56 0.98 36.46
C THR A 91 -36.09 1.13 37.90
N ILE A 92 -35.51 2.27 38.27
CA ILE A 92 -35.06 2.60 39.62
C ILE A 92 -36.26 2.55 40.61
N LYS A 93 -37.38 3.18 40.23
CA LYS A 93 -38.62 3.15 41.05
C LYS A 93 -39.15 1.74 41.25
N MET A 94 -39.15 0.91 40.21
CA MET A 94 -39.58 -0.48 40.27
C MET A 94 -38.69 -1.31 41.21
N ILE A 95 -37.37 -1.13 41.16
CA ILE A 95 -36.44 -1.83 42.06
C ILE A 95 -36.62 -1.37 43.49
N SER A 96 -36.74 -0.06 43.74
CA SER A 96 -37.00 0.48 45.09
C SER A 96 -38.29 -0.07 45.71
N GLN A 97 -39.34 -0.18 44.92
CA GLN A 97 -40.65 -0.69 45.39
C GLN A 97 -40.64 -2.19 45.66
N ASN A 98 -40.05 -3.01 44.79
CA ASN A 98 -40.10 -4.45 44.89
C ASN A 98 -39.04 -5.05 45.83
N TYR A 99 -37.92 -4.37 46.00
CA TYR A 99 -36.77 -4.93 46.75
C TYR A 99 -36.36 -4.08 47.96
N SER A 100 -37.08 -2.96 48.24
CA SER A 100 -36.82 -2.06 49.37
C SER A 100 -35.39 -1.50 49.44
N TYR A 101 -34.71 -1.38 48.26
CA TYR A 101 -33.41 -0.75 48.15
C TYR A 101 -33.56 0.76 47.94
N THR A 102 -32.74 1.55 48.66
CA THR A 102 -32.59 2.97 48.36
C THR A 102 -31.49 3.14 47.32
N ILE A 103 -31.88 3.46 46.11
CA ILE A 103 -30.95 3.66 44.99
C ILE A 103 -30.77 5.15 44.76
N ASN A 104 -29.53 5.62 44.78
CA ASN A 104 -29.21 6.98 44.37
C ASN A 104 -29.07 6.99 42.81
N PRO A 105 -29.91 7.75 42.08
CA PRO A 105 -29.86 7.81 40.63
C PRO A 105 -28.45 8.22 40.09
N GLY A 106 -27.70 9.06 40.84
CA GLY A 106 -26.37 9.50 40.47
C GLY A 106 -25.34 8.39 40.36
N ASP A 107 -25.57 7.23 40.99
CA ASP A 107 -24.61 6.10 40.94
C ASP A 107 -24.81 5.25 39.66
N PHE A 108 -25.95 5.41 38.96
CA PHE A 108 -26.32 4.60 37.79
C PHE A 108 -26.43 5.42 36.49
N ILE A 109 -26.58 6.74 36.60
CA ILE A 109 -26.79 7.61 35.46
C ILE A 109 -25.50 8.38 35.15
N HIS A 110 -24.90 8.07 33.99
CA HIS A 110 -23.77 8.85 33.50
C HIS A 110 -24.25 9.95 32.55
N SER A 111 -23.53 11.05 32.44
CA SER A 111 -23.86 12.15 31.53
C SER A 111 -23.97 11.68 30.06
N SER A 112 -23.18 10.69 29.67
CA SER A 112 -23.26 10.02 28.36
C SER A 112 -24.58 9.29 28.10
N ASP A 113 -25.32 8.91 29.14
CA ASP A 113 -26.61 8.25 29.01
C ASP A 113 -27.75 9.22 28.80
N LEU A 114 -27.57 10.46 29.20
CA LEU A 114 -28.58 11.51 29.14
C LEU A 114 -28.44 12.45 27.94
N LEU A 115 -27.33 12.38 27.23
CA LEU A 115 -27.06 13.28 26.13
C LEU A 115 -27.09 12.52 24.80
N LEU A 116 -27.96 12.95 23.90
CA LEU A 116 -27.92 12.55 22.50
C LEU A 116 -26.98 13.47 21.74
N ASP A 117 -26.05 12.91 21.01
CA ASP A 117 -25.22 13.63 20.06
C ASP A 117 -25.96 13.69 18.72
N ASN A 118 -26.58 14.81 18.43
CA ASN A 118 -27.39 15.00 17.22
C ASN A 118 -26.53 15.32 15.97
N ARG A 119 -25.20 15.33 16.09
CA ARG A 119 -24.32 15.75 14.99
C ARG A 119 -24.30 14.80 13.78
N SER A 120 -24.65 13.55 13.98
CA SER A 120 -24.69 12.54 12.90
C SER A 120 -25.97 12.59 12.08
N ASP A 121 -27.07 13.07 12.64
CA ASP A 121 -28.38 12.99 11.99
C ASP A 121 -28.61 14.12 10.96
N ASP A 122 -27.82 15.20 11.02
CA ASP A 122 -27.94 16.38 10.14
C ASP A 122 -26.90 16.40 9.00
N LEU A 123 -26.13 15.32 8.81
CA LEU A 123 -25.14 15.29 7.73
C LEU A 123 -25.79 15.04 6.38
N ASN A 124 -25.55 15.96 5.45
CA ASN A 124 -25.99 15.78 4.07
C ASN A 124 -25.17 14.66 3.41
N SER A 125 -25.87 13.69 2.82
CA SER A 125 -25.26 12.59 2.07
C SER A 125 -24.32 13.08 0.95
N ASP A 126 -24.66 14.20 0.31
CA ASP A 126 -23.85 14.79 -0.75
C ASP A 126 -22.52 15.32 -0.24
N ASP A 127 -22.48 15.85 0.98
CA ASP A 127 -21.24 16.34 1.61
C ASP A 127 -20.28 15.18 1.91
N ILE A 128 -20.82 14.05 2.39
CA ILE A 128 -20.04 12.84 2.65
C ILE A 128 -19.43 12.29 1.34
N ILE A 129 -20.20 12.26 0.24
CA ILE A 129 -19.72 11.82 -1.06
C ILE A 129 -18.67 12.78 -1.61
N LYS A 130 -18.90 14.10 -1.51
CA LYS A 130 -17.98 15.13 -1.97
C LYS A 130 -16.63 15.03 -1.26
N ILE A 131 -16.62 14.99 0.07
CA ILE A 131 -15.39 14.90 0.84
C ILE A 131 -14.62 13.60 0.59
N THR A 132 -15.37 12.51 0.36
CA THR A 132 -14.77 11.22 -0.01
C THR A 132 -14.05 11.31 -1.35
N ASN A 133 -14.67 11.94 -2.37
CA ASN A 133 -14.04 12.16 -3.67
C ASN A 133 -12.77 13.00 -3.56
N GLU A 134 -12.80 14.09 -2.81
CA GLU A 134 -11.63 14.94 -2.60
C GLU A 134 -10.47 14.17 -1.92
N ALA A 135 -10.79 13.35 -0.90
CA ALA A 135 -9.80 12.51 -0.25
C ALA A 135 -9.24 11.42 -1.19
N ILE A 136 -10.07 10.83 -2.07
CA ILE A 136 -9.63 9.87 -3.10
C ILE A 136 -8.69 10.55 -4.11
N LEU A 137 -8.97 11.78 -4.53
CA LEU A 137 -8.09 12.52 -5.45
C LEU A 137 -6.71 12.75 -4.83
N GLN A 138 -6.63 13.16 -3.57
CA GLN A 138 -5.36 13.32 -2.86
C GLN A 138 -4.62 11.98 -2.69
N LEU A 139 -5.34 10.92 -2.34
CA LEU A 139 -4.78 9.56 -2.26
C LEU A 139 -4.15 9.14 -3.59
N ASN A 140 -4.86 9.34 -4.71
CA ASN A 140 -4.39 8.96 -6.04
C ASN A 140 -3.19 9.81 -6.48
N GLU A 141 -3.17 11.09 -6.16
CA GLU A 141 -2.01 11.95 -6.43
C GLU A 141 -0.77 11.48 -5.65
N MET A 142 -0.92 11.14 -4.37
CA MET A 142 0.18 10.58 -3.58
C MET A 142 0.69 9.26 -4.18
N ARG A 143 -0.23 8.35 -4.57
CA ARG A 143 0.10 7.06 -5.21
C ARG A 143 0.83 7.26 -6.55
N ARG A 144 0.45 8.27 -7.32
CA ARG A 144 1.11 8.65 -8.58
C ARG A 144 2.53 9.14 -8.33
N LEU A 145 2.72 10.07 -7.39
CA LEU A 145 4.03 10.62 -7.04
C LEU A 145 5.00 9.56 -6.51
N GLU A 146 4.49 8.61 -5.70
CA GLU A 146 5.29 7.49 -5.22
C GLU A 146 5.60 6.50 -6.35
N GLY A 147 4.62 6.20 -7.20
CA GLY A 147 4.78 5.36 -8.39
C GLY A 147 5.85 5.89 -9.34
N ASP A 148 5.88 7.20 -9.59
CA ASP A 148 6.90 7.86 -10.41
C ASP A 148 8.31 7.69 -9.84
N LYS A 149 8.46 7.75 -8.51
CA LYS A 149 9.76 7.50 -7.84
C LYS A 149 10.20 6.05 -7.99
N ILE A 150 9.27 5.11 -7.81
CA ILE A 150 9.52 3.67 -7.98
C ILE A 150 9.91 3.37 -9.43
N TYR A 151 9.21 3.93 -10.40
CA TYR A 151 9.52 3.80 -11.82
C TYR A 151 10.96 4.25 -12.12
N LYS A 152 11.35 5.44 -11.66
CA LYS A 152 12.71 5.98 -11.86
C LYS A 152 13.80 5.10 -11.23
N ASP A 153 13.57 4.61 -10.02
CA ASP A 153 14.52 3.72 -9.33
C ASP A 153 14.66 2.38 -10.08
N LEU A 154 13.55 1.74 -10.45
CA LEU A 154 13.55 0.48 -11.19
C LEU A 154 14.21 0.62 -12.57
N SER A 155 13.88 1.67 -13.32
CA SER A 155 14.50 1.94 -14.63
C SER A 155 16.00 2.17 -14.51
N SER A 156 16.46 2.89 -13.48
CA SER A 156 17.89 3.09 -13.24
C SER A 156 18.61 1.77 -12.93
N ARG A 157 18.03 0.94 -12.07
CA ARG A 157 18.58 -0.38 -11.72
C ARG A 157 18.64 -1.30 -12.92
N LEU A 158 17.57 -1.32 -13.73
CA LEU A 158 17.50 -2.13 -14.95
C LEU A 158 18.58 -1.73 -15.95
N ASN A 159 18.78 -0.42 -16.15
CA ASN A 159 19.87 0.08 -17.00
C ASN A 159 21.26 -0.32 -16.50
N ASN A 160 21.46 -0.35 -15.17
CA ASN A 160 22.71 -0.82 -14.60
C ASN A 160 22.89 -2.33 -14.81
N LEU A 161 21.84 -3.14 -14.64
CA LEU A 161 21.85 -4.58 -14.94
C LEU A 161 22.23 -4.83 -16.40
N LYS A 162 21.62 -4.13 -17.36
CA LYS A 162 21.95 -4.23 -18.79
C LYS A 162 23.44 -3.95 -19.06
N LYS A 163 24.02 -2.95 -18.39
CA LYS A 163 25.48 -2.66 -18.52
C LYS A 163 26.35 -3.78 -17.96
N ILE A 164 25.97 -4.34 -16.80
CA ILE A 164 26.71 -5.46 -16.18
C ILE A 164 26.66 -6.69 -17.09
N VAL A 165 25.47 -7.04 -17.60
CA VAL A 165 25.31 -8.19 -18.53
C VAL A 165 26.15 -8.01 -19.78
N LYS A 166 26.18 -6.82 -20.37
CA LYS A 166 27.04 -6.52 -21.53
C LYS A 166 28.53 -6.68 -21.22
N ASN A 167 28.96 -6.38 -20.00
CA ASN A 167 30.35 -6.61 -19.58
C ASN A 167 30.64 -8.10 -19.38
N ILE A 168 29.67 -8.87 -18.83
CA ILE A 168 29.81 -10.33 -18.70
C ILE A 168 29.92 -10.99 -20.08
N GLU A 169 29.11 -10.57 -21.06
CA GLU A 169 29.21 -11.07 -22.44
C GLU A 169 30.64 -10.89 -23.01
N LYS A 170 31.19 -9.68 -22.90
CA LYS A 170 32.53 -9.41 -23.38
C LYS A 170 33.59 -10.27 -22.70
N LEU A 171 33.43 -10.51 -21.38
CA LEU A 171 34.34 -11.40 -20.65
C LEU A 171 34.18 -12.87 -21.06
N ASN A 172 32.96 -13.30 -21.35
CA ASN A 172 32.69 -14.65 -21.83
C ASN A 172 33.32 -14.89 -23.22
N ASP A 173 33.21 -13.90 -24.13
CA ASP A 173 33.78 -13.98 -25.45
C ASP A 173 35.33 -14.10 -25.43
N SER A 174 36.01 -13.39 -24.51
CA SER A 174 37.46 -13.45 -24.37
C SER A 174 37.98 -14.61 -23.53
N PHE A 175 37.10 -15.34 -22.86
CA PHE A 175 37.44 -16.34 -21.83
C PHE A 175 38.34 -17.46 -22.37
N ALA A 176 38.02 -18.00 -23.55
CA ALA A 176 38.74 -19.12 -24.15
C ALA A 176 40.20 -18.72 -24.51
N ASP A 177 40.40 -17.51 -25.09
CA ASP A 177 41.70 -17.01 -25.47
C ASP A 177 42.56 -16.69 -24.24
N ASP A 178 41.98 -16.01 -23.25
CA ASP A 178 42.68 -15.69 -21.99
C ASP A 178 43.13 -16.95 -21.24
N ARG A 179 42.28 -17.99 -21.26
CA ARG A 179 42.61 -19.28 -20.62
C ARG A 179 43.70 -20.05 -21.36
N LYS A 180 43.65 -20.06 -22.70
CA LYS A 180 44.69 -20.67 -23.53
C LYS A 180 46.04 -20.08 -23.22
N GLU A 181 46.12 -18.74 -23.22
CA GLU A 181 47.38 -18.01 -22.94
C GLU A 181 47.91 -18.29 -21.53
N LYS A 182 47.03 -18.20 -20.50
CA LYS A 182 47.40 -18.46 -19.10
C LYS A 182 47.86 -19.91 -18.89
N LEU A 183 47.20 -20.88 -19.51
CA LEU A 183 47.55 -22.28 -19.37
C LEU A 183 48.85 -22.61 -20.10
N HIS A 184 49.07 -22.04 -21.30
CA HIS A 184 50.31 -22.17 -22.06
C HIS A 184 51.48 -21.62 -21.25
N ASN A 185 51.36 -20.39 -20.72
CA ASN A 185 52.41 -19.76 -19.92
C ASN A 185 52.75 -20.54 -18.63
N ARG A 186 51.75 -21.15 -18.01
CA ARG A 186 51.94 -22.00 -16.81
C ARG A 186 52.67 -23.32 -17.13
N LEU A 187 52.30 -23.96 -18.24
CA LEU A 187 52.93 -25.16 -18.71
C LEU A 187 54.38 -24.92 -19.10
N GLN A 188 54.70 -23.83 -19.82
CA GLN A 188 56.09 -23.48 -20.12
C GLN A 188 56.95 -23.29 -18.88
N LYS A 189 56.43 -22.67 -17.81
CA LYS A 189 57.14 -22.50 -16.55
C LYS A 189 57.39 -23.82 -15.81
N LEU A 190 56.53 -24.81 -15.99
CA LEU A 190 56.64 -26.13 -15.32
C LEU A 190 57.50 -27.12 -16.11
N LEU A 191 57.44 -27.07 -17.43
CA LEU A 191 58.07 -28.06 -18.32
C LEU A 191 59.49 -27.64 -18.75
N GLY A 192 59.88 -26.35 -18.55
CA GLY A 192 61.15 -25.82 -18.99
C GLY A 192 61.35 -25.94 -20.50
N ASP A 193 62.39 -26.65 -20.95
CA ASP A 193 62.71 -26.82 -22.36
C ASP A 193 61.92 -27.93 -23.07
N HIS A 194 60.95 -28.58 -22.40
CA HIS A 194 60.08 -29.57 -23.05
C HIS A 194 58.96 -28.90 -23.85
N GLU A 195 58.69 -29.41 -25.05
CA GLU A 195 57.61 -28.93 -25.89
C GLU A 195 56.25 -29.17 -25.27
N VAL A 196 55.35 -28.16 -25.34
CA VAL A 196 53.96 -28.31 -24.91
C VAL A 196 53.17 -28.95 -26.04
N ASP A 197 52.42 -30.03 -25.74
CA ASP A 197 51.48 -30.61 -26.68
C ASP A 197 50.30 -29.65 -26.91
N GLU A 198 50.32 -28.92 -28.01
CA GLU A 198 49.29 -27.94 -28.34
C GLU A 198 47.90 -28.57 -28.52
N SER A 199 47.81 -29.80 -29.07
CA SER A 199 46.57 -30.47 -29.26
C SER A 199 45.87 -30.78 -27.93
N ARG A 200 46.61 -31.20 -26.94
CA ARG A 200 46.12 -31.47 -25.60
C ARG A 200 45.76 -30.20 -24.84
N LEU A 201 46.55 -29.15 -25.04
CA LEU A 201 46.27 -27.81 -24.49
C LEU A 201 44.91 -27.29 -25.01
N ILE A 202 44.67 -27.37 -26.34
CA ILE A 202 43.42 -26.93 -26.94
C ILE A 202 42.23 -27.71 -26.41
N GLN A 203 42.35 -29.05 -26.24
CA GLN A 203 41.29 -29.89 -25.68
C GLN A 203 40.94 -29.47 -24.25
N GLU A 204 41.93 -29.25 -23.38
CA GLU A 204 41.70 -28.83 -22.00
C GLU A 204 41.05 -27.41 -21.95
N VAL A 205 41.50 -26.49 -22.82
CA VAL A 205 40.87 -25.15 -22.92
C VAL A 205 39.44 -25.26 -23.39
N ALA A 206 39.13 -26.09 -24.38
CA ALA A 206 37.77 -26.30 -24.86
C ALA A 206 36.84 -26.83 -23.74
N ILE A 207 37.27 -27.80 -22.96
CA ILE A 207 36.50 -28.34 -21.82
C ILE A 207 36.29 -27.25 -20.76
N LEU A 208 37.27 -26.43 -20.48
CA LEU A 208 37.16 -25.32 -19.53
C LEU A 208 36.22 -24.21 -20.03
N ALA A 209 36.27 -23.91 -21.34
CA ALA A 209 35.42 -22.92 -21.99
C ALA A 209 33.94 -23.39 -21.93
N GLU A 210 33.65 -24.65 -22.28
CA GLU A 210 32.30 -25.22 -22.22
C GLU A 210 31.72 -25.20 -20.80
N ARG A 211 32.53 -25.49 -19.76
CA ARG A 211 32.10 -25.43 -18.36
C ARG A 211 31.88 -24.02 -17.85
N ALA A 212 32.48 -23.04 -18.45
CA ALA A 212 32.39 -21.62 -18.06
C ALA A 212 31.43 -20.82 -18.94
N ASP A 213 30.86 -21.47 -19.96
CA ASP A 213 29.91 -20.82 -20.87
C ASP A 213 28.62 -20.48 -20.12
N VAL A 214 28.31 -19.20 -20.10
CA VAL A 214 27.11 -18.63 -19.47
C VAL A 214 26.15 -18.03 -20.51
N THR A 215 26.30 -18.42 -21.75
CA THR A 215 25.54 -17.85 -22.88
C THR A 215 24.03 -18.05 -22.71
N GLU A 216 23.60 -19.23 -22.25
CA GLU A 216 22.19 -19.53 -22.03
C GLU A 216 21.60 -18.65 -20.94
N GLU A 217 22.32 -18.47 -19.84
CA GLU A 217 21.93 -17.62 -18.71
C GLU A 217 21.82 -16.15 -19.11
N ILE A 218 22.74 -15.69 -19.96
CA ILE A 218 22.71 -14.32 -20.50
C ILE A 218 21.47 -14.13 -21.38
N VAL A 219 21.17 -15.08 -22.27
CA VAL A 219 19.97 -15.02 -23.13
C VAL A 219 18.70 -15.01 -22.30
N ARG A 220 18.61 -15.87 -21.28
CA ARG A 220 17.47 -15.89 -20.36
C ARG A 220 17.33 -14.55 -19.61
N LEU A 221 18.43 -14.02 -19.11
CA LEU A 221 18.43 -12.75 -18.39
C LEU A 221 18.02 -11.57 -19.29
N LYS A 222 18.47 -11.55 -20.54
CA LYS A 222 18.02 -10.58 -21.56
C LYS A 222 16.51 -10.63 -21.76
N SER A 223 15.94 -11.83 -21.91
CA SER A 223 14.49 -12.01 -22.03
C SER A 223 13.74 -11.48 -20.79
N HIS A 224 14.26 -11.71 -19.60
CA HIS A 224 13.62 -11.23 -18.36
C HIS A 224 13.63 -9.71 -18.23
N TYR A 225 14.73 -9.03 -18.54
CA TYR A 225 14.72 -7.59 -18.44
C TYR A 225 13.98 -6.89 -19.60
N ASP A 226 13.87 -7.52 -20.79
CA ASP A 226 12.98 -7.02 -21.84
C ASP A 226 11.50 -7.14 -21.44
N GLN A 227 11.12 -8.23 -20.76
CA GLN A 227 9.79 -8.36 -20.16
C GLN A 227 9.54 -7.29 -19.10
N LEU A 228 10.54 -7.01 -18.24
CA LEU A 228 10.41 -5.98 -17.22
C LEU A 228 10.30 -4.58 -17.81
N ASP A 229 11.07 -4.24 -18.85
CA ASP A 229 10.89 -2.99 -19.61
C ASP A 229 9.48 -2.83 -20.10
N ASN A 230 8.94 -3.85 -20.78
CA ASN A 230 7.56 -3.84 -21.29
C ASN A 230 6.53 -3.64 -20.16
N LEU A 231 6.77 -4.19 -18.95
CA LEU A 231 5.88 -4.02 -17.80
C LEU A 231 6.01 -2.63 -17.15
N LEU A 232 7.17 -1.98 -17.27
CA LEU A 232 7.38 -0.63 -16.75
C LEU A 232 6.76 0.44 -17.65
N ASP A 233 6.71 0.20 -18.96
CA ASP A 233 6.21 1.15 -19.95
C ASP A 233 4.67 1.09 -20.14
N ASN A 234 4.02 -0.01 -19.72
CA ASN A 234 2.56 -0.18 -19.70
C ASN A 234 1.94 0.31 -18.38
#